data_6138529aa20d8482de0d023fea4e57e7
#
_entry.id   6138529aa20d8482de0d023fea4e57e7
#
_cell.length_a   1.000
_cell.length_b   1.000
_cell.length_c   1.000
_cell.angle_alpha   90.00
_cell.angle_beta   90.00
_cell.angle_gamma   90.00
#
_symmetry.space_group_name_H-M   'P 1'
#
loop_
_entity.id
_entity.type
_entity.pdbx_description
1 polymer ?
#
loop_
_entity_poly.entity_id
_entity_poly.type
_entity_poly.pdbx_seq_one_letter_code
_entity_poly.pdbx_strand_id
1 'polypeptide(L)'
;MKILFFSLLLSCFAFGARAQSLPSQSLTKGTWEIQPFVGGGTGLGKSDSTQFIIAGARVGRIMTSSHFHNFLRGNFELAADFMPVYTFFQPGGAVYGGSFKPVIFKWNFTSHQRVAPYALIAGGIIFSTDNVPPGNTSYVNFSSQAAMGFHVFTRPRRAWDFEIQLVHHSNASLGHLNPGLNASLLFTLGYNWFK
;
A
#
# COMPACT_ATOMS: atom_id res chain seq x y z
N MET A 1 -28.24 -7.12 -14.45
CA MET A 1 -27.66 -7.92 -13.34
C MET A 1 -26.37 -7.30 -12.77
N LYS A 2 -26.27 -5.95 -12.74
CA LYS A 2 -25.06 -5.21 -12.26
C LYS A 2 -25.32 -4.35 -11.01
N ILE A 3 -26.50 -4.37 -10.43
CA ILE A 3 -26.88 -3.46 -9.32
C ILE A 3 -26.87 -4.17 -7.94
N LEU A 4 -26.83 -5.50 -7.91
CA LEU A 4 -26.92 -6.25 -6.64
C LEU A 4 -25.60 -6.34 -5.83
N PHE A 5 -24.46 -6.04 -6.45
CA PHE A 5 -23.15 -6.15 -5.76
C PHE A 5 -22.80 -4.94 -4.88
N PHE A 6 -23.44 -3.79 -5.09
CA PHE A 6 -23.14 -2.57 -4.33
C PHE A 6 -23.87 -2.49 -2.98
N SER A 7 -24.96 -3.22 -2.81
CA SER A 7 -25.78 -3.17 -1.58
C SER A 7 -25.25 -4.03 -0.45
N LEU A 8 -24.41 -5.01 -0.74
CA LEU A 8 -23.86 -5.93 0.29
C LEU A 8 -22.68 -5.35 1.07
N LEU A 9 -22.01 -4.32 0.54
CA LEU A 9 -20.89 -3.68 1.22
C LEU A 9 -21.29 -2.66 2.28
N LEU A 10 -22.53 -2.19 2.27
CA LEU A 10 -22.98 -1.14 3.19
C LEU A 10 -23.55 -1.66 4.52
N SER A 11 -23.89 -2.94 4.62
CA SER A 11 -24.54 -3.52 5.80
C SER A 11 -23.60 -3.99 6.92
N CYS A 12 -22.28 -3.96 6.72
CA CYS A 12 -21.31 -4.45 7.74
C CYS A 12 -20.81 -3.40 8.73
N PHE A 13 -21.31 -2.16 8.72
CA PHE A 13 -20.77 -1.08 9.56
C PHE A 13 -21.54 -0.76 10.84
N ALA A 14 -22.52 -1.59 11.21
CA ALA A 14 -23.24 -1.42 12.49
C ALA A 14 -22.55 -2.20 13.63
N PHE A 15 -21.31 -1.84 13.98
CA PHE A 15 -20.66 -2.35 15.20
C PHE A 15 -20.76 -1.32 16.33
N GLY A 16 -21.27 -1.79 17.45
CA GLY A 16 -21.58 -1.03 18.64
C GLY A 16 -20.45 -0.13 19.15
N ALA A 17 -20.83 1.08 19.52
CA ALA A 17 -19.95 2.08 20.12
C ALA A 17 -19.47 1.60 21.51
N ARG A 18 -18.34 0.89 21.57
CA ARG A 18 -17.54 0.78 22.80
C ARG A 18 -16.57 1.95 22.82
N ALA A 19 -16.30 2.48 24.02
CA ALA A 19 -15.28 3.51 24.24
C ALA A 19 -13.96 3.04 23.61
N GLN A 20 -13.63 3.60 22.45
CA GLN A 20 -12.45 3.21 21.67
C GLN A 20 -11.33 4.17 22.02
N SER A 21 -10.14 3.61 22.25
CA SER A 21 -8.93 4.42 22.36
C SER A 21 -8.77 5.29 21.10
N LEU A 22 -8.41 6.54 21.30
CA LEU A 22 -8.11 7.47 20.22
C LEU A 22 -6.95 6.91 19.38
N PRO A 23 -6.93 7.09 18.06
CA PRO A 23 -5.78 6.75 17.21
C PRO A 23 -4.48 7.33 17.77
N SER A 24 -4.53 8.52 18.36
CA SER A 24 -3.40 9.14 19.03
C SER A 24 -2.80 8.31 20.16
N GLN A 25 -3.55 7.39 20.77
CA GLN A 25 -3.03 6.44 21.78
C GLN A 25 -2.32 5.24 21.15
N SER A 26 -2.62 4.90 19.91
CA SER A 26 -1.97 3.81 19.16
C SER A 26 -0.82 4.32 18.30
N LEU A 27 -0.96 5.53 17.74
CA LEU A 27 0.02 6.16 16.87
C LEU A 27 0.90 7.12 17.66
N THR A 28 1.76 6.59 18.53
CA THR A 28 2.69 7.39 19.35
C THR A 28 4.14 7.11 18.97
N LYS A 29 5.02 8.09 19.22
CA LYS A 29 6.46 7.93 18.97
C LYS A 29 6.99 6.66 19.59
N GLY A 30 7.74 5.89 18.80
CA GLY A 30 8.35 4.63 19.21
C GLY A 30 7.48 3.40 18.95
N THR A 31 6.18 3.56 18.68
CA THR A 31 5.28 2.44 18.35
C THR A 31 5.72 1.78 17.03
N TRP A 32 5.74 0.46 17.03
CA TRP A 32 5.92 -0.35 15.84
C TRP A 32 4.58 -0.66 15.18
N GLU A 33 4.52 -0.56 13.86
CA GLU A 33 3.45 -1.07 13.02
C GLU A 33 3.89 -2.39 12.36
N ILE A 34 3.04 -3.40 12.40
CA ILE A 34 3.19 -4.66 11.66
C ILE A 34 1.89 -4.87 10.89
N GLN A 35 1.97 -4.98 9.56
CA GLN A 35 0.81 -5.00 8.67
C GLN A 35 0.99 -6.06 7.58
N PRO A 36 0.48 -7.28 7.70
CA PRO A 36 0.24 -8.12 6.54
C PRO A 36 -0.84 -7.48 5.66
N PHE A 37 -0.67 -7.59 4.36
CA PHE A 37 -1.61 -7.07 3.38
C PHE A 37 -1.68 -7.94 2.13
N VAL A 38 -2.79 -7.83 1.44
CA VAL A 38 -3.02 -8.36 0.09
C VAL A 38 -3.62 -7.26 -0.77
N GLY A 39 -3.43 -7.35 -2.05
CA GLY A 39 -3.98 -6.36 -2.95
C GLY A 39 -3.88 -6.75 -4.42
N GLY A 40 -4.32 -5.84 -5.25
CA GLY A 40 -4.24 -5.98 -6.69
C GLY A 40 -4.59 -4.67 -7.38
N GLY A 41 -4.47 -4.67 -8.68
CA GLY A 41 -4.72 -3.48 -9.46
C GLY A 41 -4.48 -3.67 -10.94
N THR A 42 -4.38 -2.56 -11.64
CA THR A 42 -4.18 -2.52 -13.09
C THR A 42 -3.25 -1.40 -13.49
N GLY A 43 -2.54 -1.59 -14.58
CA GLY A 43 -1.86 -0.52 -15.28
C GLY A 43 -2.86 0.49 -15.83
N LEU A 44 -2.39 1.71 -16.06
CA LEU A 44 -3.18 2.81 -16.62
C LEU A 44 -2.61 3.25 -17.98
N GLY A 45 -3.48 3.73 -18.85
CA GLY A 45 -3.10 4.24 -20.16
C GLY A 45 -2.45 3.15 -21.02
N LYS A 46 -1.20 3.35 -21.43
CA LYS A 46 -0.45 2.39 -22.26
C LYS A 46 -0.11 1.07 -21.54
N SER A 47 -0.33 0.98 -20.24
CA SER A 47 -0.07 -0.18 -19.39
C SER A 47 -1.34 -0.93 -18.99
N ASP A 48 -2.50 -0.57 -19.53
CA ASP A 48 -3.83 -1.09 -19.16
C ASP A 48 -4.02 -2.60 -19.40
N SER A 49 -3.17 -3.21 -20.24
CA SER A 49 -3.11 -4.64 -20.46
C SER A 49 -2.44 -5.43 -19.34
N THR A 50 -1.86 -4.74 -18.34
CA THR A 50 -1.17 -5.37 -17.20
C THR A 50 -2.02 -5.26 -15.95
N GLN A 51 -2.24 -6.40 -15.28
CA GLN A 51 -2.91 -6.47 -13.98
C GLN A 51 -1.94 -7.00 -12.93
N PHE A 52 -2.28 -6.80 -11.64
CA PHE A 52 -1.40 -7.15 -10.53
C PHE A 52 -2.15 -7.90 -9.44
N ILE A 53 -1.47 -8.85 -8.82
CA ILE A 53 -1.80 -9.39 -7.50
C ILE A 53 -0.56 -9.26 -6.64
N ILE A 54 -0.73 -8.70 -5.45
CA ILE A 54 0.36 -8.51 -4.49
C ILE A 54 -0.04 -9.02 -3.12
N ALA A 55 0.94 -9.58 -2.39
CA ALA A 55 0.78 -9.92 -0.99
C ALA A 55 2.12 -9.76 -0.28
N GLY A 56 2.07 -9.26 0.96
CA GLY A 56 3.27 -9.00 1.73
C GLY A 56 3.00 -8.51 3.13
N ALA A 57 4.02 -7.94 3.72
CA ALA A 57 3.97 -7.31 5.03
C ALA A 57 4.73 -6.00 5.04
N ARG A 58 4.17 -5.00 5.73
CA ARG A 58 4.82 -3.75 6.11
C ARG A 58 5.27 -3.82 7.56
N VAL A 59 6.47 -3.33 7.82
CA VAL A 59 6.97 -3.07 9.17
C VAL A 59 7.37 -1.61 9.23
N GLY A 60 6.76 -0.87 10.16
CA GLY A 60 7.01 0.56 10.34
C GLY A 60 7.32 0.91 11.79
N ARG A 61 7.92 2.07 12.00
CA ARG A 61 8.13 2.67 13.31
C ARG A 61 7.78 4.14 13.28
N ILE A 62 6.97 4.57 14.23
CA ILE A 62 6.61 5.98 14.39
C ILE A 62 7.81 6.72 14.99
N MET A 63 8.36 7.64 14.22
CA MET A 63 9.62 8.32 14.52
C MET A 63 9.43 9.60 15.31
N THR A 64 8.28 10.28 15.15
CA THR A 64 8.03 11.57 15.78
C THR A 64 6.80 11.56 16.67
N SER A 65 6.75 12.47 17.62
CA SER A 65 5.49 12.87 18.27
C SER A 65 4.58 13.57 17.26
N SER A 66 3.32 13.80 17.61
CA SER A 66 2.41 14.55 16.73
C SER A 66 2.86 16.00 16.60
N HIS A 67 2.92 16.45 15.34
CA HIS A 67 3.23 17.82 14.95
C HIS A 67 2.03 18.43 14.25
N PHE A 68 2.07 19.76 14.06
CA PHE A 68 1.03 20.55 13.43
C PHE A 68 -0.30 20.54 14.21
N HIS A 69 -1.28 21.26 13.67
CA HIS A 69 -2.60 21.44 14.26
C HIS A 69 -3.70 21.11 13.25
N ASN A 70 -4.93 21.05 13.72
CA ASN A 70 -6.12 20.79 12.92
C ASN A 70 -5.98 19.52 12.07
N PHE A 71 -6.40 19.57 10.82
CA PHE A 71 -6.42 18.42 9.90
C PHE A 71 -5.02 17.91 9.53
N LEU A 72 -3.97 18.74 9.62
CA LEU A 72 -2.57 18.33 9.36
C LEU A 72 -1.90 17.69 10.57
N ARG A 73 -2.54 17.69 11.74
CA ARG A 73 -1.96 17.08 12.94
C ARG A 73 -1.65 15.61 12.68
N GLY A 74 -0.39 15.25 12.85
CA GLY A 74 0.08 13.91 12.56
C GLY A 74 1.50 13.63 12.99
N ASN A 75 1.97 12.45 12.69
CA ASN A 75 3.32 12.02 12.99
C ASN A 75 3.96 11.32 11.78
N PHE A 76 5.26 11.37 11.78
CA PHE A 76 6.09 10.73 10.76
C PHE A 76 6.41 9.30 11.17
N GLU A 77 6.28 8.40 10.21
CA GLU A 77 6.63 7.00 10.32
C GLU A 77 7.60 6.61 9.21
N LEU A 78 8.60 5.84 9.56
CA LEU A 78 9.50 5.18 8.62
C LEU A 78 9.15 3.70 8.57
N ALA A 79 8.93 3.18 7.37
CA ALA A 79 8.53 1.79 7.17
C ALA A 79 9.27 1.13 6.01
N ALA A 80 9.12 -0.19 5.91
CA ALA A 80 9.58 -1.02 4.80
C ALA A 80 8.51 -2.06 4.46
N ASP A 81 8.38 -2.40 3.17
CA ASP A 81 7.51 -3.47 2.68
C ASP A 81 8.35 -4.63 2.15
N PHE A 82 7.95 -5.83 2.51
CA PHE A 82 8.42 -7.08 1.91
C PHE A 82 7.23 -7.79 1.27
N MET A 83 7.27 -7.97 -0.05
CA MET A 83 6.21 -8.56 -0.85
C MET A 83 6.73 -9.80 -1.56
N PRO A 84 6.60 -10.99 -0.96
CA PRO A 84 7.00 -12.25 -1.61
C PRO A 84 6.11 -12.60 -2.81
N VAL A 85 4.93 -11.99 -2.90
CA VAL A 85 4.04 -12.15 -4.04
C VAL A 85 3.87 -10.79 -4.73
N TYR A 86 4.36 -10.71 -5.96
CA TYR A 86 4.16 -9.58 -6.87
C TYR A 86 3.96 -10.12 -8.28
N THR A 87 2.74 -10.55 -8.58
CA THR A 87 2.42 -11.22 -9.84
C THR A 87 1.89 -10.21 -10.83
N PHE A 88 2.42 -10.26 -12.05
CA PHE A 88 1.98 -9.49 -13.21
C PHE A 88 1.21 -10.41 -14.15
N PHE A 89 0.01 -10.01 -14.54
CA PHE A 89 -0.74 -10.61 -15.63
C PHE A 89 -0.63 -9.65 -16.81
N GLN A 90 0.16 -10.04 -17.80
CA GLN A 90 0.50 -9.23 -18.95
C GLN A 90 0.28 -9.99 -20.26
N PRO A 91 0.27 -9.32 -21.44
CA PRO A 91 0.24 -10.04 -22.71
C PRO A 91 1.35 -11.10 -22.77
N GLY A 92 0.98 -12.34 -23.03
CA GLY A 92 1.91 -13.47 -23.01
C GLY A 92 1.83 -14.35 -21.76
N GLY A 93 1.14 -13.92 -20.70
CA GLY A 93 0.89 -14.77 -19.53
C GLY A 93 1.18 -14.12 -18.18
N ALA A 94 1.17 -14.95 -17.15
CA ALA A 94 1.48 -14.54 -15.79
C ALA A 94 2.99 -14.57 -15.55
N VAL A 95 3.52 -13.50 -14.97
CA VAL A 95 4.92 -13.40 -14.52
C VAL A 95 4.93 -13.25 -13.01
N TYR A 96 5.62 -14.15 -12.34
CA TYR A 96 5.73 -14.16 -10.89
C TYR A 96 6.93 -13.34 -10.43
N GLY A 97 6.82 -12.75 -9.26
CA GLY A 97 7.90 -11.95 -8.70
C GLY A 97 7.74 -11.68 -7.22
N GLY A 98 8.73 -10.99 -6.70
CA GLY A 98 8.75 -10.44 -5.37
C GLY A 98 9.28 -9.01 -5.39
N SER A 99 8.93 -8.23 -4.36
CA SER A 99 9.37 -6.85 -4.24
C SER A 99 9.80 -6.53 -2.82
N PHE A 100 10.76 -5.63 -2.72
CA PHE A 100 11.22 -5.06 -1.47
C PHE A 100 11.28 -3.53 -1.60
N LYS A 101 10.60 -2.83 -0.69
CA LYS A 101 10.64 -1.37 -0.54
C LYS A 101 11.35 -1.05 0.78
N PRO A 102 12.65 -0.75 0.76
CA PRO A 102 13.44 -0.57 1.99
C PRO A 102 13.06 0.69 2.76
N VAL A 103 12.50 1.67 2.08
CA VAL A 103 12.18 2.98 2.67
C VAL A 103 10.81 3.45 2.21
N ILE A 104 9.94 3.66 3.19
CA ILE A 104 8.63 4.27 3.06
C ILE A 104 8.57 5.43 4.02
N PHE A 105 8.30 6.62 3.49
CA PHE A 105 8.02 7.82 4.27
C PHE A 105 6.51 7.97 4.40
N LYS A 106 5.97 7.81 5.60
CA LYS A 106 4.53 7.83 5.87
C LYS A 106 4.19 8.93 6.88
N TRP A 107 3.15 9.69 6.58
CA TRP A 107 2.56 10.67 7.48
C TRP A 107 1.19 10.19 7.92
N ASN A 108 1.03 9.90 9.22
CA ASN A 108 -0.23 9.49 9.82
C ASN A 108 -0.96 10.72 10.35
N PHE A 109 -2.18 10.98 9.89
CA PHE A 109 -3.03 12.06 10.40
C PHE A 109 -3.77 11.59 11.65
N THR A 110 -3.54 12.25 12.78
CA THR A 110 -4.00 11.80 14.10
C THR A 110 -5.15 12.64 14.66
N SER A 111 -5.81 13.44 13.83
CA SER A 111 -6.89 14.34 14.26
C SER A 111 -8.22 13.62 14.51
N HIS A 112 -8.42 12.42 14.01
CA HIS A 112 -9.67 11.66 14.08
C HIS A 112 -9.61 10.55 15.11
N GLN A 113 -10.76 10.17 15.67
CA GLN A 113 -10.82 9.26 16.80
C GLN A 113 -10.78 7.77 16.41
N ARG A 114 -11.43 7.38 15.32
CA ARG A 114 -11.57 5.98 14.89
C ARG A 114 -10.86 5.68 13.58
N VAL A 115 -10.76 6.66 12.75
CA VAL A 115 -10.14 6.56 11.42
C VAL A 115 -8.90 7.45 11.44
N ALA A 116 -7.75 6.91 11.07
CA ALA A 116 -6.52 7.67 10.90
C ALA A 116 -6.10 7.60 9.42
N PRO A 117 -6.39 8.64 8.63
CA PRO A 117 -5.85 8.72 7.28
C PRO A 117 -4.32 8.82 7.31
N TYR A 118 -3.71 8.45 6.20
CA TYR A 118 -2.28 8.66 5.99
C TYR A 118 -1.97 8.92 4.51
N ALA A 119 -0.79 9.46 4.28
CA ALA A 119 -0.17 9.56 2.96
C ALA A 119 1.26 9.04 3.03
N LEU A 120 1.73 8.44 1.95
CA LEU A 120 3.10 7.94 1.90
C LEU A 120 3.71 8.06 0.50
N ILE A 121 5.05 8.05 0.49
CA ILE A 121 5.85 7.82 -0.71
C ILE A 121 6.83 6.69 -0.42
N ALA A 122 7.15 5.92 -1.44
CA ALA A 122 8.04 4.78 -1.32
C ALA A 122 8.84 4.56 -2.61
N GLY A 123 9.99 3.89 -2.46
CA GLY A 123 10.77 3.36 -3.56
C GLY A 123 11.19 1.93 -3.27
N GLY A 124 11.31 1.12 -4.31
CA GLY A 124 11.67 -0.28 -4.14
C GLY A 124 12.20 -0.94 -5.40
N ILE A 125 12.56 -2.20 -5.24
CA ILE A 125 13.04 -3.08 -6.30
C ILE A 125 12.11 -4.27 -6.43
N ILE A 126 11.93 -4.73 -7.65
CA ILE A 126 11.10 -5.88 -8.01
C ILE A 126 11.96 -6.85 -8.80
N PHE A 127 11.91 -8.11 -8.42
CA PHE A 127 12.50 -9.23 -9.16
C PHE A 127 11.36 -10.08 -9.70
N SER A 128 11.43 -10.45 -10.97
CA SER A 128 10.41 -11.24 -11.64
C SER A 128 11.02 -12.43 -12.39
N THR A 129 10.21 -13.45 -12.66
CA THR A 129 10.65 -14.67 -13.36
C THR A 129 10.83 -14.46 -14.85
N ASP A 130 10.31 -13.37 -15.38
CA ASP A 130 10.44 -12.99 -16.78
C ASP A 130 10.43 -11.47 -16.92
N ASN A 131 10.66 -10.96 -18.11
CA ASN A 131 10.72 -9.55 -18.42
C ASN A 131 9.37 -8.84 -18.20
N VAL A 132 9.41 -7.67 -17.55
CA VAL A 132 8.25 -6.80 -17.30
C VAL A 132 8.59 -5.36 -17.72
N PRO A 133 7.82 -4.75 -18.66
CA PRO A 133 6.81 -5.33 -19.55
C PRO A 133 7.40 -6.40 -20.49
N PRO A 134 6.54 -7.14 -21.23
CA PRO A 134 7.02 -8.16 -22.17
C PRO A 134 7.94 -7.59 -23.23
N GLY A 135 8.85 -8.42 -23.76
CA GLY A 135 9.80 -8.06 -24.81
C GLY A 135 11.23 -7.95 -24.30
N ASN A 136 12.04 -7.16 -25.00
CA ASN A 136 13.46 -6.97 -24.66
C ASN A 136 13.67 -5.94 -23.56
N THR A 137 13.08 -6.19 -22.38
CA THR A 137 13.11 -5.33 -21.20
C THR A 137 13.97 -5.94 -20.09
N SER A 138 13.48 -6.08 -18.87
CA SER A 138 14.24 -6.63 -17.74
C SER A 138 13.34 -7.38 -16.76
N TYR A 139 13.89 -8.41 -16.13
CA TYR A 139 13.32 -9.08 -14.97
C TYR A 139 13.64 -8.39 -13.64
N VAL A 140 14.48 -7.36 -13.66
CA VAL A 140 14.74 -6.48 -12.53
C VAL A 140 14.13 -5.12 -12.84
N ASN A 141 13.24 -4.66 -11.98
CA ASN A 141 12.57 -3.38 -12.10
C ASN A 141 12.64 -2.60 -10.79
N PHE A 142 12.57 -1.30 -10.90
CA PHE A 142 12.43 -0.39 -9.77
C PHE A 142 11.00 0.15 -9.73
N SER A 143 10.50 0.42 -8.54
CA SER A 143 9.20 1.04 -8.35
C SER A 143 9.34 2.34 -7.57
N SER A 144 8.63 3.38 -8.01
CA SER A 144 8.33 4.55 -7.20
C SER A 144 6.82 4.60 -6.96
N GLN A 145 6.43 5.00 -5.76
CA GLN A 145 5.04 4.92 -5.31
C GLN A 145 4.66 6.17 -4.54
N ALA A 146 3.45 6.65 -4.80
CA ALA A 146 2.71 7.52 -3.90
C ALA A 146 1.41 6.81 -3.52
N ALA A 147 1.02 6.90 -2.26
CA ALA A 147 -0.21 6.27 -1.79
C ALA A 147 -0.91 7.11 -0.73
N MET A 148 -2.22 6.87 -0.64
CA MET A 148 -3.07 7.37 0.42
C MET A 148 -3.88 6.20 0.97
N GLY A 149 -4.10 6.22 2.28
CA GLY A 149 -4.87 5.17 2.94
C GLY A 149 -5.46 5.64 4.25
N PHE A 150 -6.09 4.71 4.94
CA PHE A 150 -6.62 4.97 6.26
C PHE A 150 -6.68 3.69 7.10
N HIS A 151 -6.33 3.86 8.37
CA HIS A 151 -6.51 2.86 9.41
C HIS A 151 -7.89 3.00 10.03
N VAL A 152 -8.69 1.92 10.05
CA VAL A 152 -9.96 1.85 10.77
C VAL A 152 -9.75 1.05 12.06
N PHE A 153 -9.61 1.72 13.18
CA PHE A 153 -9.36 1.09 14.47
C PHE A 153 -10.60 0.32 14.94
N THR A 154 -10.45 -0.98 15.13
CA THR A 154 -11.49 -1.88 15.65
C THR A 154 -11.38 -2.06 17.17
N ARG A 155 -10.18 -1.91 17.70
CA ARG A 155 -9.84 -1.94 19.13
C ARG A 155 -8.49 -1.26 19.34
N PRO A 156 -8.06 -1.03 20.60
CA PRO A 156 -6.74 -0.46 20.86
C PRO A 156 -5.64 -1.23 20.14
N ARG A 157 -4.76 -0.50 19.44
CA ARG A 157 -3.61 -1.04 18.72
C ARG A 157 -3.93 -2.07 17.63
N ARG A 158 -5.17 -2.05 17.08
CA ARG A 158 -5.61 -2.94 15.99
C ARG A 158 -6.47 -2.18 15.02
N ALA A 159 -6.12 -2.24 13.74
CA ALA A 159 -6.86 -1.55 12.69
C ALA A 159 -6.93 -2.38 11.41
N TRP A 160 -8.03 -2.28 10.69
CA TRP A 160 -8.06 -2.56 9.26
C TRP A 160 -7.40 -1.42 8.52
N ASP A 161 -6.72 -1.76 7.45
CA ASP A 161 -6.03 -0.81 6.58
C ASP A 161 -6.56 -0.92 5.15
N PHE A 162 -6.77 0.22 4.55
CA PHE A 162 -7.18 0.36 3.16
C PHE A 162 -6.26 1.38 2.50
N GLU A 163 -5.59 0.99 1.43
CA GLU A 163 -4.65 1.87 0.74
C GLU A 163 -4.89 1.84 -0.77
N ILE A 164 -4.84 3.01 -1.40
CA ILE A 164 -4.77 3.20 -2.84
C ILE A 164 -3.38 3.70 -3.20
N GLN A 165 -2.77 3.05 -4.19
CA GLN A 165 -1.40 3.30 -4.58
C GLN A 165 -1.33 3.68 -6.06
N LEU A 166 -0.60 4.74 -6.37
CA LEU A 166 -0.13 5.05 -7.71
C LEU A 166 1.33 4.61 -7.81
N VAL A 167 1.61 3.68 -8.70
CA VAL A 167 2.94 3.06 -8.81
C VAL A 167 3.47 3.21 -10.23
N HIS A 168 4.72 3.64 -10.33
CA HIS A 168 5.49 3.61 -11.55
C HIS A 168 6.53 2.49 -11.47
N HIS A 169 6.68 1.72 -12.56
CA HIS A 169 7.71 0.70 -12.67
C HIS A 169 8.62 1.02 -13.86
N SER A 170 9.92 0.88 -13.67
CA SER A 170 10.90 1.00 -14.75
C SER A 170 12.13 0.14 -14.44
N ASN A 171 12.85 -0.27 -15.47
CA ASN A 171 14.09 -1.02 -15.30
C ASN A 171 15.34 -0.13 -15.19
N ALA A 172 15.17 1.19 -15.09
CA ALA A 172 16.28 2.16 -15.05
C ALA A 172 17.32 1.94 -16.16
N SER A 173 16.89 1.47 -17.33
CA SER A 173 17.73 1.14 -18.48
C SER A 173 18.71 -0.02 -18.25
N LEU A 174 18.41 -0.93 -17.32
CA LEU A 174 19.16 -2.19 -17.17
C LEU A 174 18.93 -3.17 -18.32
N GLY A 175 17.83 -3.02 -19.08
CA GLY A 175 17.54 -3.78 -20.29
C GLY A 175 17.76 -2.95 -21.57
N HIS A 176 17.61 -3.59 -22.74
CA HIS A 176 17.71 -2.89 -24.02
C HIS A 176 16.60 -1.85 -24.23
N LEU A 177 15.38 -2.16 -23.74
CA LEU A 177 14.24 -1.26 -23.79
C LEU A 177 13.77 -0.92 -22.36
N ASN A 178 13.36 0.30 -22.15
CA ASN A 178 12.79 0.76 -20.88
C ASN A 178 11.46 1.50 -21.11
N PRO A 179 10.42 0.83 -21.63
CA PRO A 179 9.12 1.45 -21.82
C PRO A 179 8.45 1.78 -20.48
N GLY A 180 8.80 1.03 -19.42
CA GLY A 180 8.20 1.13 -18.09
C GLY A 180 6.71 0.75 -18.07
N LEU A 181 6.16 0.64 -16.87
CA LEU A 181 4.73 0.72 -16.61
C LEU A 181 4.49 2.10 -15.99
N ASN A 182 4.16 3.07 -16.84
CA ASN A 182 4.22 4.49 -16.49
C ASN A 182 3.29 4.90 -15.36
N ALA A 183 2.13 4.23 -15.23
CA ALA A 183 1.26 4.35 -14.07
C ALA A 183 0.49 3.06 -13.85
N SER A 184 0.38 2.65 -12.61
CA SER A 184 -0.44 1.52 -12.19
C SER A 184 -1.20 1.94 -10.95
N LEU A 185 -2.48 1.58 -10.90
CA LEU A 185 -3.34 1.83 -9.76
C LEU A 185 -3.57 0.51 -9.02
N LEU A 186 -3.14 0.46 -7.77
CA LEU A 186 -3.29 -0.70 -6.91
C LEU A 186 -4.11 -0.35 -5.67
N PHE A 187 -4.84 -1.33 -5.17
CA PHE A 187 -5.59 -1.28 -3.92
C PHE A 187 -5.08 -2.38 -3.02
N THR A 188 -4.88 -2.07 -1.74
CA THR A 188 -4.52 -3.06 -0.74
C THR A 188 -5.47 -3.04 0.44
N LEU A 189 -5.65 -4.22 1.02
CA LEU A 189 -6.33 -4.46 2.28
C LEU A 189 -5.33 -5.08 3.24
N GLY A 190 -5.15 -4.49 4.39
CA GLY A 190 -4.25 -4.94 5.43
C GLY A 190 -4.91 -5.02 6.79
N TYR A 191 -4.19 -5.59 7.74
CA TYR A 191 -4.57 -5.58 9.14
C TYR A 191 -3.36 -5.25 10.00
N ASN A 192 -3.48 -4.22 10.84
CA ASN A 192 -2.39 -3.64 11.60
C ASN A 192 -2.38 -4.06 13.05
N TRP A 193 -1.19 -4.36 13.53
CA TRP A 193 -0.82 -4.45 14.93
C TRP A 193 0.14 -3.32 15.28
N PHE A 194 -0.26 -2.46 16.21
CA PHE A 194 0.59 -1.41 16.79
C PHE A 194 1.15 -1.89 18.14
N LYS A 195 2.48 -1.91 18.30
CA LYS A 195 3.18 -2.43 19.50
C LYS A 195 4.13 -1.41 20.09
#